data_c9ac2a7e0252e56f17f5f36bcc643939
#
_entry.id   c9ac2a7e0252e56f17f5f36bcc643939
#
_cell.length_a   1.000
_cell.length_b   1.000
_cell.length_c   1.000
_cell.angle_alpha   90.00
_cell.angle_beta   90.00
_cell.angle_gamma   90.00
#
_symmetry.space_group_name_H-M   'P 1'
#
loop_
_entity.id
_entity.type
_entity.pdbx_description
1 polymer ?
#
loop_
_entity_poly.entity_id
_entity_poly.type
_entity_poly.pdbx_seq_one_letter_code
_entity_poly.pdbx_strand_id
1 'polypeptide(L)'
;ATQGPRPVVGRARSIHRHRRVSRRALHQSGEAAMNPTSDVRTPEQQAVANKVKDRLSPIQRDWLARSPLGFVATTDADGRVDVSPKGDPPGFVHVIDDTTNAIPERPGNKRVDGYLNVLQRPRVGTLFLVPGRGDTLRINGSARILSDADYFDAMTVRDKRPILALEIDIEEVFFHCAKAFLRSDAWDPSTWQPTALPSVAQIAKAIRHDWSQAQLDEYYSEENTRARMY
;
A
#
# COMPACT_ATOMS: atom_id res chain seq x y z
N ALA A 1 -59.29 29.03 23.51
CA ALA A 1 -58.01 29.48 24.05
C ALA A 1 -57.46 28.40 24.99
N THR A 2 -56.66 27.47 24.48
CA THR A 2 -55.92 26.49 25.30
C THR A 2 -54.46 26.47 24.78
N GLN A 3 -53.56 26.94 25.66
CA GLN A 3 -52.11 26.93 25.40
C GLN A 3 -51.60 25.52 25.58
N GLY A 4 -50.87 25.00 24.57
CA GLY A 4 -50.11 23.77 24.65
C GLY A 4 -48.70 24.00 25.30
N PRO A 5 -48.10 22.97 25.87
CA PRO A 5 -46.88 23.09 26.67
C PRO A 5 -45.63 23.30 25.82
N ARG A 6 -44.71 24.14 26.34
CA ARG A 6 -43.40 24.46 25.77
C ARG A 6 -42.41 23.29 25.92
N PRO A 7 -41.50 23.02 24.98
CA PRO A 7 -40.47 22.01 25.13
C PRO A 7 -39.35 22.49 26.06
N VAL A 8 -38.94 21.63 27.00
CA VAL A 8 -37.80 21.79 27.88
C VAL A 8 -36.49 21.55 27.12
N VAL A 9 -35.68 22.56 27.03
CA VAL A 9 -34.32 22.45 26.45
C VAL A 9 -33.39 21.85 27.54
N GLY A 10 -33.13 20.56 27.39
CA GLY A 10 -32.10 19.86 28.15
C GLY A 10 -30.69 20.22 27.66
N ARG A 11 -29.89 20.87 28.50
CA ARG A 11 -28.46 21.09 28.28
C ARG A 11 -27.74 19.75 28.33
N ALA A 12 -27.22 19.27 27.19
CA ALA A 12 -26.25 18.18 27.13
C ALA A 12 -24.91 18.66 27.71
N ARG A 13 -24.53 18.09 28.84
CA ARG A 13 -23.17 18.26 29.39
C ARG A 13 -22.22 17.40 28.58
N SER A 14 -21.32 18.05 27.86
CA SER A 14 -20.16 17.43 27.21
C SER A 14 -19.22 16.88 28.27
N ILE A 15 -19.11 15.55 28.34
CA ILE A 15 -18.09 14.87 29.14
C ILE A 15 -16.97 14.45 28.18
N HIS A 16 -16.12 15.39 27.81
CA HIS A 16 -14.82 15.09 27.22
C HIS A 16 -13.83 14.82 28.38
N ARG A 17 -13.78 13.57 28.85
CA ARG A 17 -12.62 13.10 29.62
C ARG A 17 -11.58 12.58 28.66
N HIS A 18 -10.68 13.45 28.21
CA HIS A 18 -9.39 13.02 27.70
C HIS A 18 -8.62 12.34 28.84
N ARG A 19 -8.55 11.00 28.82
CA ARG A 19 -7.52 10.28 29.54
C ARG A 19 -6.17 10.60 28.88
N ARG A 20 -5.45 11.56 29.46
CA ARG A 20 -4.01 11.67 29.29
C ARG A 20 -3.41 10.38 29.83
N VAL A 21 -3.05 9.45 28.95
CA VAL A 21 -2.15 8.36 29.32
C VAL A 21 -0.81 8.99 29.63
N SER A 22 -0.44 8.96 30.90
CA SER A 22 0.82 9.44 31.40
C SER A 22 1.97 8.69 30.72
N ARG A 23 2.79 9.38 29.92
CA ARG A 23 4.04 8.88 29.33
C ARG A 23 5.16 8.82 30.38
N ARG A 24 4.90 8.28 31.56
CA ARG A 24 5.90 8.17 32.62
C ARG A 24 5.86 6.75 33.19
N ALA A 25 6.42 5.78 32.48
CA ALA A 25 6.97 4.52 33.03
C ALA A 25 7.42 3.56 31.90
N LEU A 26 8.34 3.97 31.04
CA LEU A 26 9.13 3.06 30.20
C LEU A 26 10.48 3.71 29.91
N HIS A 27 11.21 4.02 30.99
CA HIS A 27 12.58 4.49 30.88
C HIS A 27 13.40 3.87 31.98
N GLN A 28 13.86 2.65 31.73
CA GLN A 28 15.09 2.06 32.34
C GLN A 28 15.34 0.69 31.70
N SER A 29 15.78 0.71 30.45
CA SER A 29 16.67 -0.27 29.86
C SER A 29 17.58 0.53 28.93
N GLY A 30 18.90 0.48 29.17
CA GLY A 30 19.87 1.33 28.52
C GLY A 30 20.09 0.95 27.04
N GLU A 31 19.09 1.25 26.20
CA GLU A 31 19.26 1.32 24.77
C GLU A 31 19.80 2.70 24.44
N ALA A 32 21.05 2.76 24.01
CA ALA A 32 21.63 3.97 23.45
C ALA A 32 20.82 4.37 22.23
N ALA A 33 19.98 5.40 22.36
CA ALA A 33 19.29 5.99 21.22
C ALA A 33 20.34 6.46 20.22
N MET A 34 20.34 5.88 19.01
CA MET A 34 21.21 6.36 17.93
C MET A 34 20.86 7.83 17.65
N ASN A 35 21.87 8.69 17.72
CA ASN A 35 21.71 10.11 17.41
C ASN A 35 21.48 10.25 15.89
N PRO A 36 20.34 10.75 15.42
CA PRO A 36 20.00 10.82 14.00
C PRO A 36 20.83 11.83 13.19
N THR A 37 21.76 12.57 13.81
CA THR A 37 22.49 13.64 13.16
C THR A 37 23.91 13.31 12.73
N SER A 38 24.41 12.08 12.95
CA SER A 38 25.72 11.67 12.44
C SER A 38 25.53 10.76 11.21
N ASP A 39 25.60 11.33 10.02
CA ASP A 39 25.66 10.56 8.75
C ASP A 39 27.05 9.92 8.58
N VAL A 40 27.45 9.12 9.55
CA VAL A 40 28.69 8.35 9.48
C VAL A 40 28.37 6.98 8.91
N ARG A 41 28.13 6.91 7.62
CA ARG A 41 28.04 5.65 6.89
C ARG A 41 29.42 5.00 6.85
N THR A 42 29.50 3.72 7.16
CA THR A 42 30.73 2.94 6.89
C THR A 42 30.99 2.93 5.38
N PRO A 43 32.25 2.67 4.93
CA PRO A 43 32.54 2.52 3.50
C PRO A 43 31.64 1.51 2.78
N GLU A 44 31.25 0.43 3.46
CA GLU A 44 30.32 -0.57 2.94
C GLU A 44 28.89 -0.01 2.78
N GLN A 45 28.42 0.75 3.77
CA GLN A 45 27.12 1.44 3.70
C GLN A 45 27.11 2.50 2.60
N GLN A 46 28.23 3.20 2.39
CA GLN A 46 28.38 4.16 1.30
C GLN A 46 28.37 3.47 -0.07
N ALA A 47 29.04 2.33 -0.21
CA ALA A 47 29.02 1.52 -1.43
C ALA A 47 27.61 1.01 -1.77
N VAL A 48 26.79 0.71 -0.76
CA VAL A 48 25.37 0.36 -0.96
C VAL A 48 24.55 1.58 -1.39
N ALA A 49 24.76 2.73 -0.77
CA ALA A 49 24.08 3.97 -1.15
C ALA A 49 24.38 4.38 -2.61
N ASN A 50 25.58 4.12 -3.10
CA ASN A 50 25.95 4.41 -4.49
C ASN A 50 25.22 3.54 -5.54
N LYS A 51 24.51 2.48 -5.12
CA LYS A 51 23.67 1.66 -6.00
C LYS A 51 22.31 2.29 -6.29
N VAL A 52 21.91 3.28 -5.50
CA VAL A 52 20.67 4.04 -5.72
C VAL A 52 20.87 4.97 -6.93
N LYS A 53 19.93 4.95 -7.83
CA LYS A 53 19.91 5.80 -9.04
C LYS A 53 18.59 6.57 -9.09
N ASP A 54 18.55 7.59 -9.89
CA ASP A 54 17.40 8.46 -10.12
C ASP A 54 16.64 8.11 -11.43
N ARG A 55 17.03 7.03 -12.08
CA ARG A 55 16.44 6.55 -13.35
C ARG A 55 16.55 5.05 -13.52
N LEU A 56 15.62 4.50 -14.27
CA LEU A 56 15.56 3.08 -14.61
C LEU A 56 16.69 2.69 -15.58
N SER A 57 17.43 1.67 -15.23
CA SER A 57 18.29 0.94 -16.15
C SER A 57 17.49 -0.07 -16.98
N PRO A 58 18.02 -0.60 -18.09
CA PRO A 58 17.35 -1.64 -18.89
C PRO A 58 16.92 -2.86 -18.06
N ILE A 59 17.76 -3.32 -17.13
CA ILE A 59 17.42 -4.47 -16.26
C ILE A 59 16.27 -4.16 -15.29
N GLN A 60 16.13 -2.92 -14.83
CA GLN A 60 15.03 -2.51 -13.95
C GLN A 60 13.71 -2.37 -14.73
N ARG A 61 13.77 -1.91 -16.00
CA ARG A 61 12.62 -1.95 -16.90
C ARG A 61 12.16 -3.38 -17.18
N ASP A 62 13.10 -4.28 -17.44
CA ASP A 62 12.85 -5.72 -17.60
C ASP A 62 12.22 -6.35 -16.36
N TRP A 63 12.62 -5.88 -15.16
CA TRP A 63 12.03 -6.31 -13.90
C TRP A 63 10.55 -5.90 -13.81
N LEU A 64 10.25 -4.62 -14.08
CA LEU A 64 8.87 -4.11 -14.07
C LEU A 64 8.01 -4.84 -15.10
N ALA A 65 8.55 -5.13 -16.28
CA ALA A 65 7.86 -5.89 -17.33
C ALA A 65 7.48 -7.33 -16.91
N ARG A 66 8.13 -7.89 -15.89
CA ARG A 66 7.86 -9.24 -15.35
C ARG A 66 7.19 -9.25 -14.00
N SER A 67 7.00 -8.09 -13.38
CA SER A 67 6.39 -7.97 -12.06
C SER A 67 4.87 -7.94 -12.16
N PRO A 68 4.15 -8.91 -11.57
CA PRO A 68 2.68 -8.89 -11.50
C PRO A 68 2.15 -8.25 -10.22
N LEU A 69 3.03 -7.95 -9.26
CA LEU A 69 2.64 -7.51 -7.92
C LEU A 69 3.61 -6.46 -7.39
N GLY A 70 3.06 -5.42 -6.79
CA GLY A 70 3.82 -4.43 -6.04
C GLY A 70 3.05 -3.92 -4.84
N PHE A 71 3.72 -3.14 -4.02
CA PHE A 71 3.15 -2.45 -2.88
C PHE A 71 3.47 -0.97 -2.99
N VAL A 72 2.49 -0.14 -2.65
CA VAL A 72 2.63 1.32 -2.63
C VAL A 72 2.43 1.79 -1.20
N ALA A 73 3.46 2.41 -0.64
CA ALA A 73 3.44 3.06 0.67
C ALA A 73 3.26 4.57 0.49
N THR A 74 2.37 5.16 1.28
CA THR A 74 2.06 6.59 1.29
C THR A 74 1.94 7.09 2.73
N THR A 75 1.99 8.41 2.93
CA THR A 75 1.77 9.03 4.24
C THR A 75 0.84 10.23 4.13
N ASP A 76 -0.04 10.42 5.13
CA ASP A 76 -0.87 11.62 5.24
C ASP A 76 -0.08 12.83 5.82
N ALA A 77 -0.75 13.97 5.95
CA ALA A 77 -0.16 15.18 6.51
C ALA A 77 0.31 15.01 7.95
N ASP A 78 -0.31 14.13 8.73
CA ASP A 78 0.02 13.84 10.12
C ASP A 78 1.11 12.76 10.26
N GLY A 79 1.59 12.17 9.15
CA GLY A 79 2.60 11.11 9.14
C GLY A 79 2.04 9.70 9.37
N ARG A 80 0.71 9.49 9.27
CA ARG A 80 0.13 8.16 9.27
C ARG A 80 0.44 7.47 7.96
N VAL A 81 0.82 6.20 8.05
CA VAL A 81 1.26 5.41 6.88
C VAL A 81 0.14 4.51 6.40
N ASP A 82 -0.05 4.43 5.09
CA ASP A 82 -0.85 3.42 4.41
C ASP A 82 0.03 2.61 3.46
N VAL A 83 -0.24 1.31 3.35
CA VAL A 83 0.43 0.42 2.39
C VAL A 83 -0.63 -0.41 1.68
N SER A 84 -0.71 -0.25 0.36
CA SER A 84 -1.68 -0.97 -0.45
C SER A 84 -1.00 -1.86 -1.50
N PRO A 85 -1.47 -3.12 -1.70
CA PRO A 85 -1.02 -3.95 -2.81
C PRO A 85 -1.59 -3.43 -4.12
N LYS A 86 -0.79 -3.53 -5.18
CA LYS A 86 -1.17 -3.27 -6.57
C LYS A 86 -0.74 -4.46 -7.40
N GLY A 87 -1.64 -4.99 -8.20
CA GLY A 87 -1.35 -6.16 -9.00
C GLY A 87 -2.26 -6.28 -10.21
N ASP A 88 -1.66 -6.76 -11.30
CA ASP A 88 -2.28 -7.02 -12.59
C ASP A 88 -1.39 -8.06 -13.32
N PRO A 89 -1.71 -8.51 -14.54
CA PRO A 89 -0.77 -9.32 -15.31
C PRO A 89 0.63 -8.71 -15.35
N PRO A 90 1.70 -9.54 -15.46
CA PRO A 90 3.07 -9.05 -15.51
C PRO A 90 3.25 -7.90 -16.51
N GLY A 91 3.96 -6.86 -16.10
CA GLY A 91 4.13 -5.64 -16.90
C GLY A 91 3.05 -4.58 -16.69
N PHE A 92 2.27 -4.69 -15.63
CA PHE A 92 1.19 -3.73 -15.33
C PHE A 92 1.69 -2.30 -15.03
N VAL A 93 2.92 -2.16 -14.59
CA VAL A 93 3.53 -0.84 -14.41
C VAL A 93 3.94 -0.29 -15.76
N HIS A 94 3.29 0.76 -16.20
CA HIS A 94 3.64 1.42 -17.46
C HIS A 94 4.87 2.30 -17.26
N VAL A 95 5.95 1.99 -17.98
CA VAL A 95 7.18 2.80 -17.98
C VAL A 95 7.05 3.84 -19.08
N ILE A 96 6.86 5.09 -18.70
CA ILE A 96 6.71 6.22 -19.62
C ILE A 96 8.08 6.56 -20.21
N ASP A 97 9.08 6.72 -19.34
CA ASP A 97 10.48 6.93 -19.70
C ASP A 97 11.42 6.40 -18.60
N ASP A 98 12.71 6.78 -18.60
CA ASP A 98 13.67 6.29 -17.59
C ASP A 98 13.44 6.90 -16.21
N THR A 99 12.72 7.99 -16.11
CA THR A 99 12.50 8.76 -14.87
C THR A 99 11.06 8.75 -14.40
N THR A 100 10.13 8.20 -15.20
CA THR A 100 8.70 8.26 -14.92
C THR A 100 8.02 6.94 -15.20
N ASN A 101 7.20 6.47 -14.26
CA ASN A 101 6.34 5.31 -14.46
C ASN A 101 4.93 5.58 -13.93
N ALA A 102 3.96 4.76 -14.36
CA ALA A 102 2.58 4.85 -13.92
C ALA A 102 2.05 3.49 -13.45
N ILE A 103 1.35 3.49 -12.33
CA ILE A 103 0.67 2.32 -11.76
C ILE A 103 -0.83 2.50 -11.98
N PRO A 104 -1.49 1.59 -12.74
CA PRO A 104 -2.93 1.68 -12.98
C PRO A 104 -3.73 1.36 -11.71
N GLU A 105 -4.85 2.06 -11.51
CA GLU A 105 -5.84 1.71 -10.51
C GLU A 105 -6.98 0.91 -11.12
N ARG A 106 -7.32 -0.19 -10.45
CA ARG A 106 -8.42 -1.08 -10.80
C ARG A 106 -9.51 -1.03 -9.73
N PRO A 107 -10.75 -1.43 -10.05
CA PRO A 107 -11.77 -1.62 -9.03
C PRO A 107 -11.28 -2.54 -7.91
N GLY A 108 -11.47 -2.14 -6.65
CA GLY A 108 -10.97 -2.87 -5.49
C GLY A 108 -11.88 -2.72 -4.28
N ASN A 109 -11.30 -2.65 -3.10
CA ASN A 109 -11.99 -2.55 -1.81
C ASN A 109 -12.64 -1.18 -1.55
N LYS A 110 -12.57 -0.25 -2.51
CA LYS A 110 -13.08 1.14 -2.43
C LYS A 110 -12.42 1.99 -1.33
N ARG A 111 -11.30 1.54 -0.76
CA ARG A 111 -10.47 2.36 0.11
C ARG A 111 -9.55 3.21 -0.74
N VAL A 112 -9.58 4.50 -0.50
CA VAL A 112 -8.82 5.49 -1.27
C VAL A 112 -7.77 6.20 -0.42
N ASP A 113 -7.45 5.63 0.76
CA ASP A 113 -6.57 6.24 1.76
C ASP A 113 -5.22 6.64 1.13
N GLY A 114 -4.60 5.73 0.38
CA GLY A 114 -3.32 6.00 -0.29
C GLY A 114 -3.40 7.16 -1.29
N TYR A 115 -4.52 7.33 -2.01
CA TYR A 115 -4.72 8.47 -2.92
C TYR A 115 -4.94 9.78 -2.16
N LEU A 116 -5.72 9.75 -1.08
CA LEU A 116 -5.91 10.92 -0.21
C LEU A 116 -4.59 11.36 0.41
N ASN A 117 -3.71 10.41 0.75
CA ASN A 117 -2.38 10.68 1.24
C ASN A 117 -1.52 11.39 0.18
N VAL A 118 -1.52 10.89 -1.07
CA VAL A 118 -0.77 11.50 -2.18
C VAL A 118 -1.24 12.94 -2.46
N LEU A 119 -2.54 13.22 -2.35
CA LEU A 119 -3.05 14.58 -2.49
C LEU A 119 -2.56 15.52 -1.39
N GLN A 120 -2.26 15.01 -0.21
CA GLN A 120 -1.74 15.79 0.92
C GLN A 120 -0.21 15.86 0.91
N ARG A 121 0.42 14.73 0.63
CA ARG A 121 1.88 14.56 0.52
C ARG A 121 2.19 13.71 -0.70
N PRO A 122 2.65 14.31 -1.79
CA PRO A 122 2.91 13.60 -3.03
C PRO A 122 4.21 12.78 -2.96
N ARG A 123 4.34 11.93 -1.94
CA ARG A 123 5.52 11.08 -1.70
C ARG A 123 5.09 9.63 -1.61
N VAL A 124 5.78 8.76 -2.35
CA VAL A 124 5.50 7.34 -2.37
C VAL A 124 6.78 6.52 -2.27
N GLY A 125 6.66 5.36 -1.63
CA GLY A 125 7.64 4.29 -1.72
C GLY A 125 6.98 3.07 -2.33
N THR A 126 7.63 2.43 -3.29
CA THR A 126 7.09 1.24 -3.94
C THR A 126 8.06 0.06 -3.85
N LEU A 127 7.51 -1.15 -3.89
CA LEU A 127 8.27 -2.39 -3.89
C LEU A 127 7.63 -3.36 -4.86
N PHE A 128 8.38 -3.82 -5.88
CA PHE A 128 7.89 -4.72 -6.92
C PHE A 128 8.52 -6.10 -6.80
N LEU A 129 7.68 -7.12 -6.97
CA LEU A 129 8.02 -8.53 -6.82
C LEU A 129 7.91 -9.27 -8.16
N VAL A 130 8.81 -10.20 -8.37
CA VAL A 130 8.68 -11.25 -9.39
C VAL A 130 8.57 -12.58 -8.66
N PRO A 131 7.45 -13.32 -8.77
CA PRO A 131 7.25 -14.58 -8.07
C PRO A 131 8.41 -15.56 -8.29
N GLY A 132 8.84 -16.22 -7.23
CA GLY A 132 10.01 -17.10 -7.24
C GLY A 132 11.35 -16.40 -7.11
N ARG A 133 11.41 -15.05 -7.23
CA ARG A 133 12.63 -14.27 -6.98
C ARG A 133 12.64 -13.75 -5.55
N GLY A 134 13.79 -13.84 -4.88
CA GLY A 134 13.94 -13.29 -3.54
C GLY A 134 14.32 -11.81 -3.49
N ASP A 135 15.00 -11.32 -4.53
CA ASP A 135 15.30 -9.89 -4.70
C ASP A 135 14.05 -9.11 -5.09
N THR A 136 14.01 -7.83 -4.77
CA THR A 136 12.89 -6.93 -5.09
C THR A 136 13.39 -5.64 -5.68
N LEU A 137 12.57 -4.98 -6.52
CA LEU A 137 12.87 -3.64 -7.02
C LEU A 137 12.10 -2.61 -6.19
N ARG A 138 12.82 -1.60 -5.69
CA ARG A 138 12.23 -0.45 -5.01
C ARG A 138 12.34 0.79 -5.85
N ILE A 139 11.26 1.57 -5.87
CA ILE A 139 11.22 2.90 -6.46
C ILE A 139 10.58 3.83 -5.43
N ASN A 140 11.27 4.93 -5.13
CA ASN A 140 10.75 6.01 -4.29
C ASN A 140 10.72 7.28 -5.14
N GLY A 141 9.74 8.15 -4.88
CA GLY A 141 9.66 9.40 -5.61
C GLY A 141 8.45 10.25 -5.24
N SER A 142 8.24 11.28 -6.02
CA SER A 142 7.02 12.08 -5.97
C SER A 142 5.96 11.48 -6.89
N ALA A 143 4.68 11.65 -6.52
CA ALA A 143 3.60 11.05 -7.27
C ALA A 143 2.44 12.01 -7.49
N ARG A 144 1.73 11.83 -8.60
CA ARG A 144 0.48 12.52 -8.92
C ARG A 144 -0.58 11.54 -9.37
N ILE A 145 -1.84 11.89 -9.15
CA ILE A 145 -2.99 11.09 -9.53
C ILE A 145 -3.55 11.66 -10.82
N LEU A 146 -3.69 10.83 -11.84
CA LEU A 146 -4.26 11.19 -13.13
C LEU A 146 -5.54 10.40 -13.37
N SER A 147 -6.57 11.08 -13.90
CA SER A 147 -7.81 10.45 -14.35
C SER A 147 -7.81 10.11 -15.83
N ASP A 148 -6.87 10.69 -16.60
CA ASP A 148 -6.63 10.41 -18.01
C ASP A 148 -5.24 10.88 -18.43
N ALA A 149 -4.63 10.15 -19.38
CA ALA A 149 -3.38 10.51 -20.08
C ALA A 149 -3.24 9.68 -21.36
N ASP A 150 -2.41 10.10 -22.28
CA ASP A 150 -2.22 9.46 -23.60
C ASP A 150 -1.81 7.99 -23.52
N TYR A 151 -1.18 7.57 -22.41
CA TYR A 151 -0.73 6.20 -22.18
C TYR A 151 -1.77 5.29 -21.49
N PHE A 152 -2.96 5.79 -21.13
CA PHE A 152 -3.97 4.99 -20.42
C PHE A 152 -4.42 3.77 -21.22
N ASP A 153 -4.53 3.90 -22.54
CA ASP A 153 -4.92 2.79 -23.41
C ASP A 153 -3.88 1.66 -23.40
N ALA A 154 -2.60 1.97 -23.22
CA ALA A 154 -1.54 0.98 -23.09
C ALA A 154 -1.62 0.17 -21.79
N MET A 155 -2.36 0.64 -20.78
CA MET A 155 -2.62 -0.04 -19.53
C MET A 155 -3.96 -0.80 -19.51
N THR A 156 -4.62 -0.96 -20.65
CA THR A 156 -5.90 -1.69 -20.76
C THR A 156 -5.68 -3.18 -20.55
N VAL A 157 -6.49 -3.78 -19.67
CA VAL A 157 -6.50 -5.24 -19.39
C VAL A 157 -7.93 -5.73 -19.51
N ARG A 158 -8.17 -6.82 -20.27
CA ARG A 158 -9.51 -7.40 -20.51
C ARG A 158 -10.52 -6.35 -20.96
N ASP A 159 -10.12 -5.51 -21.88
CA ASP A 159 -10.93 -4.40 -22.44
C ASP A 159 -11.37 -3.36 -21.39
N LYS A 160 -10.72 -3.33 -20.23
CA LYS A 160 -10.94 -2.35 -19.17
C LYS A 160 -9.76 -1.41 -19.04
N ARG A 161 -10.02 -0.17 -19.34
CA ARG A 161 -9.10 0.97 -19.10
C ARG A 161 -8.97 1.20 -17.58
N PRO A 162 -7.81 1.63 -17.05
CA PRO A 162 -7.71 1.99 -15.64
C PRO A 162 -8.62 3.18 -15.28
N ILE A 163 -9.13 3.19 -14.05
CA ILE A 163 -9.95 4.29 -13.53
C ILE A 163 -9.09 5.54 -13.30
N LEU A 164 -7.90 5.31 -12.75
CA LEU A 164 -6.90 6.32 -12.41
C LEU A 164 -5.52 5.72 -12.67
N ALA A 165 -4.51 6.58 -12.75
CA ALA A 165 -3.12 6.18 -12.66
C ALA A 165 -2.42 6.97 -11.57
N LEU A 166 -1.57 6.27 -10.82
CA LEU A 166 -0.57 6.87 -9.95
C LEU A 166 0.72 7.00 -10.76
N GLU A 167 0.99 8.20 -11.26
CA GLU A 167 2.22 8.50 -11.97
C GLU A 167 3.30 8.90 -10.97
N ILE A 168 4.50 8.35 -11.12
CA ILE A 168 5.62 8.50 -10.18
C ILE A 168 6.82 9.05 -10.92
N ASP A 169 7.29 10.22 -10.50
CA ASP A 169 8.58 10.77 -10.87
C ASP A 169 9.65 10.13 -9.97
N ILE A 170 10.57 9.37 -10.56
CA ILE A 170 11.54 8.53 -9.87
C ILE A 170 12.65 9.40 -9.29
N GLU A 171 12.84 9.33 -7.98
CA GLU A 171 13.95 9.97 -7.28
C GLU A 171 15.00 8.95 -6.85
N GLU A 172 14.56 7.72 -6.53
CA GLU A 172 15.42 6.63 -6.13
C GLU A 172 14.92 5.31 -6.72
N VAL A 173 15.81 4.56 -7.34
CA VAL A 173 15.55 3.19 -7.77
C VAL A 173 16.73 2.29 -7.47
N PHE A 174 16.45 1.12 -6.86
CA PHE A 174 17.47 0.14 -6.50
C PHE A 174 16.89 -1.24 -6.21
N PHE A 175 17.73 -2.27 -6.35
CA PHE A 175 17.37 -3.62 -5.94
C PHE A 175 17.63 -3.83 -4.45
N HIS A 176 16.71 -4.52 -3.79
CA HIS A 176 16.84 -4.98 -2.41
C HIS A 176 17.22 -6.46 -2.37
N CYS A 177 18.01 -6.86 -1.36
CA CYS A 177 18.55 -8.20 -1.26
C CYS A 177 17.50 -9.27 -0.94
N ALA A 178 17.79 -10.51 -1.36
CA ALA A 178 16.92 -11.67 -1.19
C ALA A 178 16.82 -12.23 0.24
N LYS A 179 17.57 -11.71 1.21
CA LYS A 179 17.75 -12.33 2.54
C LYS A 179 16.43 -12.53 3.31
N ALA A 180 15.47 -11.61 3.16
CA ALA A 180 14.17 -11.73 3.84
C ALA A 180 13.37 -12.92 3.29
N PHE A 181 13.27 -13.03 1.97
CA PHE A 181 12.55 -14.11 1.30
C PHE A 181 13.19 -15.48 1.51
N LEU A 182 14.55 -15.52 1.57
CA LEU A 182 15.27 -16.76 1.86
C LEU A 182 15.06 -17.22 3.30
N ARG A 183 15.06 -16.29 4.29
CA ARG A 183 14.84 -16.66 5.69
C ARG A 183 13.41 -17.07 6.01
N SER A 184 12.45 -16.60 5.24
CA SER A 184 11.02 -16.89 5.43
C SER A 184 10.52 -18.04 4.57
N ASP A 185 11.38 -18.61 3.71
CA ASP A 185 11.01 -19.62 2.72
C ASP A 185 9.75 -19.23 1.93
N ALA A 186 9.61 -17.90 1.67
CA ALA A 186 8.37 -17.31 1.15
C ALA A 186 7.90 -17.90 -0.17
N TRP A 187 8.82 -18.45 -0.97
CA TRP A 187 8.52 -19.07 -2.26
C TRP A 187 8.55 -20.60 -2.25
N ASP A 188 8.66 -21.22 -1.08
CA ASP A 188 8.54 -22.68 -0.95
C ASP A 188 7.08 -23.07 -0.66
N PRO A 189 6.34 -23.63 -1.62
CA PRO A 189 4.95 -24.01 -1.42
C PRO A 189 4.74 -25.07 -0.31
N SER A 190 5.78 -25.84 0.04
CA SER A 190 5.70 -26.85 1.09
C SER A 190 5.52 -26.24 2.48
N THR A 191 5.89 -24.97 2.65
CA THR A 191 5.74 -24.24 3.91
C THR A 191 4.39 -23.52 4.04
N TRP A 192 3.60 -23.44 2.97
CA TRP A 192 2.37 -22.68 2.95
C TRP A 192 1.22 -23.41 3.63
N GLN A 193 0.51 -22.71 4.49
CA GLN A 193 -0.65 -23.24 5.21
C GLN A 193 -1.86 -22.30 5.07
N PRO A 194 -2.37 -22.08 3.83
CA PRO A 194 -3.44 -21.10 3.61
C PRO A 194 -4.73 -21.46 4.34
N THR A 195 -4.98 -22.75 4.61
CA THR A 195 -6.16 -23.24 5.32
C THR A 195 -6.05 -23.18 6.84
N ALA A 196 -4.88 -22.84 7.40
CA ALA A 196 -4.71 -22.63 8.84
C ALA A 196 -5.40 -21.36 9.34
N LEU A 197 -5.77 -20.45 8.44
CA LEU A 197 -6.51 -19.24 8.75
C LEU A 197 -7.97 -19.36 8.31
N PRO A 198 -8.89 -18.64 8.98
CA PRO A 198 -10.28 -18.54 8.53
C PRO A 198 -10.39 -18.02 7.10
N SER A 199 -11.43 -18.42 6.39
CA SER A 199 -11.71 -17.88 5.06
C SER A 199 -12.00 -16.37 5.11
N VAL A 200 -11.83 -15.67 3.98
CA VAL A 200 -12.14 -14.23 3.89
C VAL A 200 -13.60 -13.95 4.30
N ALA A 201 -14.53 -14.83 3.95
CA ALA A 201 -15.94 -14.72 4.35
C ALA A 201 -16.12 -14.83 5.88
N GLN A 202 -15.40 -15.74 6.53
CA GLN A 202 -15.42 -15.87 8.01
C GLN A 202 -14.80 -14.65 8.70
N ILE A 203 -13.69 -14.14 8.17
CA ILE A 203 -13.07 -12.90 8.65
C ILE A 203 -14.04 -11.72 8.50
N ALA A 204 -14.69 -11.61 7.33
CA ALA A 204 -15.67 -10.56 7.08
C ALA A 204 -16.89 -10.67 7.99
N LYS A 205 -17.33 -11.89 8.37
CA LYS A 205 -18.45 -12.11 9.29
C LYS A 205 -18.18 -11.53 10.68
N ALA A 206 -16.93 -11.57 11.15
CA ALA A 206 -16.55 -10.98 12.43
C ALA A 206 -16.70 -9.43 12.45
N ILE A 207 -16.78 -8.78 11.29
CA ILE A 207 -16.88 -7.33 11.13
C ILE A 207 -18.27 -6.93 10.66
N ARG A 208 -18.87 -7.71 9.74
CA ARG A 208 -20.18 -7.44 9.10
C ARG A 208 -21.26 -8.32 9.71
N HIS A 209 -21.86 -7.84 10.78
CA HIS A 209 -22.89 -8.60 11.51
C HIS A 209 -24.25 -8.68 10.78
N ASP A 210 -24.50 -7.77 9.84
CA ASP A 210 -25.72 -7.64 9.04
C ASP A 210 -25.88 -8.67 7.92
N TRP A 211 -24.78 -9.35 7.52
CA TRP A 211 -24.79 -10.38 6.50
C TRP A 211 -24.77 -11.78 7.09
N SER A 212 -25.51 -12.72 6.49
CA SER A 212 -25.39 -14.14 6.84
C SER A 212 -24.06 -14.72 6.34
N GLN A 213 -23.63 -15.84 6.93
CA GLN A 213 -22.42 -16.52 6.46
C GLN A 213 -22.56 -16.92 4.99
N ALA A 214 -23.71 -17.48 4.58
CA ALA A 214 -23.95 -17.88 3.19
C ALA A 214 -23.84 -16.73 2.19
N GLN A 215 -24.36 -15.54 2.54
CA GLN A 215 -24.20 -14.35 1.70
C GLN A 215 -22.75 -13.91 1.56
N LEU A 216 -21.96 -14.05 2.64
CA LEU A 216 -20.55 -13.72 2.62
C LEU A 216 -19.75 -14.77 1.82
N ASP A 217 -20.06 -16.06 1.97
CA ASP A 217 -19.41 -17.14 1.22
C ASP A 217 -19.65 -16.98 -0.28
N GLU A 218 -20.86 -16.65 -0.69
CA GLU A 218 -21.20 -16.33 -2.07
C GLU A 218 -20.45 -15.07 -2.56
N TYR A 219 -20.50 -13.99 -1.79
CA TYR A 219 -19.86 -12.71 -2.14
C TYR A 219 -18.34 -12.85 -2.32
N TYR A 220 -17.68 -13.60 -1.43
CA TYR A 220 -16.23 -13.82 -1.45
C TYR A 220 -15.82 -15.10 -2.19
N SER A 221 -16.73 -15.78 -2.88
CA SER A 221 -16.37 -16.89 -3.75
C SER A 221 -15.34 -16.44 -4.81
N GLU A 222 -14.49 -17.34 -5.25
CA GLU A 222 -13.47 -17.04 -6.27
C GLU A 222 -14.13 -16.53 -7.57
N GLU A 223 -15.21 -17.15 -8.00
CA GLU A 223 -15.98 -16.76 -9.18
C GLU A 223 -16.47 -15.32 -9.08
N ASN A 224 -17.20 -14.99 -8.00
CA ASN A 224 -17.73 -13.63 -7.79
C ASN A 224 -16.61 -12.59 -7.56
N THR A 225 -15.49 -12.99 -6.98
CA THR A 225 -14.33 -12.12 -6.82
C THR A 225 -13.71 -11.82 -8.17
N ARG A 226 -13.48 -12.85 -9.01
CA ARG A 226 -12.92 -12.69 -10.37
C ARG A 226 -13.83 -11.85 -11.28
N ALA A 227 -15.15 -12.00 -11.17
CA ALA A 227 -16.12 -11.23 -11.94
C ALA A 227 -16.10 -9.71 -11.64
N ARG A 228 -15.54 -9.31 -10.48
CA ARG A 228 -15.47 -7.90 -10.03
C ARG A 228 -14.07 -7.31 -10.06
N MET A 229 -13.09 -8.01 -10.64
CA MET A 229 -11.70 -7.54 -10.67
C MET A 229 -11.48 -6.34 -11.61
N TYR A 230 -12.35 -6.19 -12.64
CA TYR A 230 -12.21 -5.14 -13.66
C TYR A 230 -13.53 -4.42 -13.94
#